data_f5a4386460f5bf49d010226a971085bc
#
_entry.id   f5a4386460f5bf49d010226a971085bc
#
_cell.length_a   1.000
_cell.length_b   1.000
_cell.length_c   1.000
_cell.angle_alpha   90.00
_cell.angle_beta   90.00
_cell.angle_gamma   90.00
#
_symmetry.space_group_name_H-M   'P 1'
#
loop_
_entity.id
_entity.type
_entity.pdbx_description
1 polymer ?
#
loop_
_entity_poly.entity_id
_entity_poly.type
_entity_poly.pdbx_seq_one_letter_code
_entity_poly.pdbx_strand_id
1 'polypeptide(L)'
;MSVSIRRWVVRHPVAAFLVMVYVVNIAVALPSNLTRRDLLPFGFAPYDLLGHIVGSAVPAFLVVAAVLGRGGVRDLVRRTLRWRVKVRWYLLALFFVPVASVLAATALVGTAPLEALGDKWPLLFTVVLPYLLLALFSNLAKEIGWTGFLFDRLQNRYAPLKASLIVWVPWALFHLPGFYEETGSAPGALLLLGLFAIPQLCSRVLVAWLYNNTNRSVFLVGLFHAAFNTTTGPFTREFIPATAEDQFLIQIGGIIIAAILIAVITRGRLSYGPVADQREQPGTITRRVRS
;
A
#
# COMPACT_ATOMS: atom_id res chain seq x y z
N MET A 1 13.21 -14.38 23.29
CA MET A 1 14.19 -14.14 22.19
C MET A 1 15.58 -14.20 22.78
N SER A 2 16.47 -15.07 22.27
CA SER A 2 17.86 -15.15 22.77
C SER A 2 18.60 -13.82 22.58
N VAL A 3 19.62 -13.58 23.44
CA VAL A 3 20.42 -12.33 23.40
C VAL A 3 21.10 -12.13 22.03
N SER A 4 21.49 -13.22 21.35
CA SER A 4 22.09 -13.19 20.03
C SER A 4 21.12 -12.78 18.94
N ILE A 5 19.88 -13.28 18.93
CA ILE A 5 18.81 -12.90 17.98
C ILE A 5 18.45 -11.42 18.15
N ARG A 6 18.28 -10.95 19.39
CA ARG A 6 17.98 -9.54 19.62
C ARG A 6 19.08 -8.63 19.10
N ARG A 7 20.35 -8.97 19.34
CA ARG A 7 21.51 -8.21 18.81
C ARG A 7 21.51 -8.15 17.29
N TRP A 8 21.21 -9.27 16.63
CA TRP A 8 21.14 -9.30 15.16
C TRP A 8 19.99 -8.42 14.63
N VAL A 9 18.78 -8.49 15.20
CA VAL A 9 17.63 -7.65 14.82
C VAL A 9 17.96 -6.17 14.96
N VAL A 10 18.63 -5.78 16.04
CA VAL A 10 19.01 -4.38 16.28
C VAL A 10 20.06 -3.89 15.26
N ARG A 11 20.99 -4.75 14.85
CA ARG A 11 22.02 -4.41 13.84
C ARG A 11 21.46 -4.40 12.42
N HIS A 12 20.51 -5.28 12.11
CA HIS A 12 19.98 -5.49 10.76
C HIS A 12 18.44 -5.41 10.70
N PRO A 13 17.82 -4.28 11.13
CA PRO A 13 16.37 -4.21 11.30
C PRO A 13 15.58 -4.35 9.99
N VAL A 14 16.11 -3.89 8.87
CA VAL A 14 15.49 -4.04 7.55
C VAL A 14 15.49 -5.52 7.13
N ALA A 15 16.64 -6.19 7.25
CA ALA A 15 16.74 -7.62 6.94
C ALA A 15 15.85 -8.46 7.87
N ALA A 16 15.83 -8.15 9.17
CA ALA A 16 14.96 -8.83 10.13
C ALA A 16 13.48 -8.70 9.78
N PHE A 17 13.05 -7.48 9.40
CA PHE A 17 11.68 -7.23 8.93
C PHE A 17 11.35 -8.08 7.69
N LEU A 18 12.19 -8.03 6.65
CA LEU A 18 11.95 -8.75 5.41
C LEU A 18 11.93 -10.27 5.61
N VAL A 19 12.86 -10.82 6.38
CA VAL A 19 12.86 -12.26 6.72
C VAL A 19 11.57 -12.66 7.41
N MET A 20 11.12 -11.89 8.42
CA MET A 20 9.88 -12.18 9.13
C MET A 20 8.66 -12.07 8.21
N VAL A 21 8.60 -11.03 7.37
CA VAL A 21 7.52 -10.84 6.39
C VAL A 21 7.39 -12.03 5.46
N TYR A 22 8.50 -12.48 4.86
CA TYR A 22 8.45 -13.61 3.92
C TYR A 22 8.19 -14.95 4.59
N VAL A 23 8.77 -15.20 5.75
CA VAL A 23 8.51 -16.43 6.52
C VAL A 23 7.03 -16.53 6.88
N VAL A 24 6.43 -15.44 7.38
CA VAL A 24 5.02 -15.42 7.73
C VAL A 24 4.13 -15.50 6.49
N ASN A 25 4.47 -14.77 5.42
CA ASN A 25 3.71 -14.82 4.16
C ASN A 25 3.67 -16.25 3.59
N ILE A 26 4.81 -16.92 3.51
CA ILE A 26 4.88 -18.32 3.03
C ILE A 26 4.11 -19.26 3.98
N ALA A 27 4.26 -19.09 5.29
CA ALA A 27 3.58 -19.92 6.27
C ALA A 27 2.05 -19.79 6.20
N VAL A 28 1.53 -18.61 5.88
CA VAL A 28 0.08 -18.37 5.71
C VAL A 28 -0.41 -18.84 4.33
N ALA A 29 0.40 -18.68 3.28
CA ALA A 29 0.04 -19.11 1.93
C ALA A 29 0.07 -20.64 1.76
N LEU A 30 0.95 -21.34 2.48
CA LEU A 30 1.17 -22.77 2.31
C LEU A 30 -0.11 -23.62 2.53
N PRO A 31 -0.89 -23.44 3.62
CA PRO A 31 -2.13 -24.21 3.82
C PRO A 31 -3.14 -24.00 2.69
N SER A 32 -3.33 -22.78 2.23
CA SER A 32 -4.24 -22.46 1.13
C SER A 32 -3.82 -23.15 -0.17
N ASN A 33 -2.54 -23.11 -0.49
CA ASN A 33 -2.00 -23.81 -1.68
C ASN A 33 -2.11 -25.34 -1.59
N LEU A 34 -1.95 -25.92 -0.39
CA LEU A 34 -2.09 -27.35 -0.18
C LEU A 34 -3.57 -27.80 -0.30
N THR A 35 -4.50 -27.00 0.24
CA THR A 35 -5.95 -27.26 0.11
C THR A 35 -6.40 -27.25 -1.36
N ARG A 36 -5.94 -26.27 -2.14
CA ARG A 36 -6.26 -26.19 -3.58
C ARG A 36 -5.75 -27.38 -4.41
N ARG A 37 -4.78 -28.12 -3.90
CA ARG A 37 -4.22 -29.33 -4.51
C ARG A 37 -4.78 -30.61 -3.93
N ASP A 38 -5.87 -30.52 -3.16
CA ASP A 38 -6.50 -31.65 -2.46
C ASP A 38 -5.55 -32.40 -1.50
N LEU A 39 -4.47 -31.74 -1.06
CA LEU A 39 -3.53 -32.32 -0.10
C LEU A 39 -3.93 -32.08 1.36
N LEU A 40 -4.89 -31.17 1.62
CA LEU A 40 -5.49 -30.93 2.92
C LEU A 40 -7.02 -31.00 2.80
N PRO A 41 -7.72 -31.66 3.77
CA PRO A 41 -9.15 -31.91 3.69
C PRO A 41 -10.04 -30.73 4.15
N PHE A 42 -9.48 -29.58 4.46
CA PHE A 42 -10.22 -28.42 4.98
C PHE A 42 -9.84 -27.15 4.24
N GLY A 43 -10.84 -26.32 3.92
CA GLY A 43 -10.64 -24.98 3.41
C GLY A 43 -10.00 -24.08 4.47
N PHE A 44 -8.97 -23.33 4.10
CA PHE A 44 -8.34 -22.37 4.99
C PHE A 44 -8.95 -20.97 4.81
N ALA A 45 -9.02 -20.23 5.90
CA ALA A 45 -9.52 -18.84 5.91
C ALA A 45 -8.77 -17.95 4.90
N PRO A 46 -9.38 -16.86 4.45
CA PRO A 46 -8.86 -16.05 3.36
C PRO A 46 -7.42 -15.61 3.65
N TYR A 47 -6.49 -16.16 2.87
CA TYR A 47 -5.06 -15.85 2.87
C TYR A 47 -4.80 -14.34 2.91
N ASP A 48 -5.54 -13.58 2.09
CA ASP A 48 -5.37 -12.14 1.96
C ASP A 48 -5.55 -11.37 3.26
N LEU A 49 -6.56 -11.70 4.06
CA LEU A 49 -6.81 -10.96 5.31
C LEU A 49 -5.76 -11.27 6.37
N LEU A 50 -5.52 -12.55 6.64
CA LEU A 50 -4.56 -12.99 7.66
C LEU A 50 -3.12 -12.73 7.24
N GLY A 51 -2.76 -13.05 5.99
CA GLY A 51 -1.42 -12.85 5.46
C GLY A 51 -0.99 -11.39 5.50
N HIS A 52 -1.88 -10.47 5.22
CA HIS A 52 -1.56 -9.05 5.25
C HIS A 52 -1.46 -8.48 6.67
N ILE A 53 -2.35 -8.87 7.58
CA ILE A 53 -2.31 -8.41 8.98
C ILE A 53 -1.09 -9.01 9.69
N VAL A 54 -0.96 -10.33 9.68
CA VAL A 54 0.10 -11.03 10.41
C VAL A 54 1.44 -10.90 9.67
N GLY A 55 1.41 -10.94 8.34
CA GLY A 55 2.61 -10.94 7.51
C GLY A 55 3.36 -9.61 7.43
N SER A 56 2.71 -8.48 7.66
CA SER A 56 3.34 -7.17 7.50
C SER A 56 3.32 -6.33 8.77
N ALA A 57 2.16 -6.14 9.40
CA ALA A 57 2.04 -5.31 10.59
C ALA A 57 2.78 -5.91 11.80
N VAL A 58 2.59 -7.20 12.06
CA VAL A 58 3.22 -7.86 13.22
C VAL A 58 4.75 -7.81 13.16
N PRO A 59 5.42 -8.20 12.05
CA PRO A 59 6.87 -8.04 11.89
C PRO A 59 7.35 -6.61 12.14
N ALA A 60 6.63 -5.60 11.63
CA ALA A 60 6.99 -4.20 11.83
C ALA A 60 6.96 -3.83 13.32
N PHE A 61 5.89 -4.17 14.04
CA PHE A 61 5.80 -3.89 15.47
C PHE A 61 6.86 -4.63 16.29
N LEU A 62 7.14 -5.90 15.97
CA LEU A 62 8.16 -6.68 16.67
C LEU A 62 9.56 -6.10 16.47
N VAL A 63 9.91 -5.72 15.25
CA VAL A 63 11.23 -5.12 14.95
C VAL A 63 11.32 -3.73 15.57
N VAL A 64 10.28 -2.90 15.48
CA VAL A 64 10.25 -1.57 16.12
C VAL A 64 10.39 -1.69 17.64
N ALA A 65 9.68 -2.62 18.28
CA ALA A 65 9.79 -2.88 19.72
C ALA A 65 11.20 -3.31 20.11
N ALA A 66 11.85 -4.16 19.33
CA ALA A 66 13.20 -4.64 19.60
C ALA A 66 14.27 -3.54 19.43
N VAL A 67 14.11 -2.63 18.46
CA VAL A 67 15.11 -1.60 18.08
C VAL A 67 14.88 -0.28 18.82
N LEU A 68 13.64 0.20 18.91
CA LEU A 68 13.26 1.52 19.42
C LEU A 68 12.46 1.46 20.74
N GLY A 69 12.14 0.27 21.21
CA GLY A 69 11.38 0.06 22.44
C GLY A 69 9.96 0.63 22.37
N ARG A 70 9.39 0.90 23.56
CA ARG A 70 8.01 1.42 23.69
C ARG A 70 7.77 2.76 22.99
N GLY A 71 8.79 3.63 22.92
CA GLY A 71 8.70 4.93 22.25
C GLY A 71 8.48 4.78 20.75
N GLY A 72 9.23 3.88 20.10
CA GLY A 72 9.07 3.58 18.68
C GLY A 72 7.72 2.95 18.34
N VAL A 73 7.25 2.01 19.18
CA VAL A 73 5.92 1.41 19.02
C VAL A 73 4.82 2.49 19.13
N ARG A 74 4.89 3.36 20.15
CA ARG A 74 3.93 4.47 20.29
C ARG A 74 3.94 5.40 19.09
N ASP A 75 5.11 5.71 18.52
CA ASP A 75 5.22 6.55 17.32
C ASP A 75 4.59 5.85 16.10
N LEU A 76 4.86 4.57 15.88
CA LEU A 76 4.25 3.81 14.78
C LEU A 76 2.73 3.75 14.92
N VAL A 77 2.19 3.46 16.10
CA VAL A 77 0.74 3.50 16.38
C VAL A 77 0.17 4.89 16.11
N ARG A 78 0.82 5.95 16.58
CA ARG A 78 0.36 7.33 16.36
C ARG A 78 0.29 7.68 14.87
N ARG A 79 1.26 7.24 14.07
CA ARG A 79 1.25 7.44 12.61
C ARG A 79 0.20 6.59 11.92
N THR A 80 -0.01 5.38 12.39
CA THR A 80 -1.07 4.49 11.89
C THR A 80 -2.46 5.07 12.14
N LEU A 81 -2.69 5.66 13.32
CA LEU A 81 -3.96 6.27 13.70
C LEU A 81 -4.05 7.76 13.36
N ARG A 82 -3.15 8.30 12.56
CA ARG A 82 -3.17 9.70 12.16
C ARG A 82 -4.18 9.96 11.05
N TRP A 83 -5.43 10.20 11.45
CA TRP A 83 -6.52 10.54 10.54
C TRP A 83 -6.74 12.06 10.39
N ARG A 84 -6.26 12.90 11.33
CA ARG A 84 -6.46 14.35 11.27
C ARG A 84 -5.51 15.01 10.28
N VAL A 85 -5.90 15.00 9.01
CA VAL A 85 -5.21 15.64 7.88
C VAL A 85 -6.19 16.51 7.10
N LYS A 86 -5.69 17.40 6.22
CA LYS A 86 -6.55 18.28 5.42
C LYS A 86 -7.45 17.45 4.50
N VAL A 87 -8.71 17.86 4.37
CA VAL A 87 -9.77 17.18 3.58
C VAL A 87 -9.34 16.88 2.14
N ARG A 88 -8.57 17.79 1.51
CA ARG A 88 -8.05 17.58 0.15
C ARG A 88 -7.29 16.25 -0.02
N TRP A 89 -6.62 15.76 1.03
CA TRP A 89 -5.90 14.50 0.97
C TRP A 89 -6.81 13.27 1.02
N TYR A 90 -7.96 13.39 1.68
CA TYR A 90 -9.02 12.38 1.64
C TYR A 90 -9.66 12.30 0.27
N LEU A 91 -9.97 13.47 -0.32
CA LEU A 91 -10.52 13.54 -1.68
C LEU A 91 -9.55 12.90 -2.68
N LEU A 92 -8.27 13.23 -2.58
CA LEU A 92 -7.25 12.62 -3.42
C LEU A 92 -7.15 11.10 -3.17
N ALA A 93 -7.08 10.66 -1.92
CA ALA A 93 -6.93 9.25 -1.60
C ALA A 93 -8.10 8.38 -2.08
N LEU A 94 -9.32 8.90 -2.02
CA LEU A 94 -10.53 8.16 -2.37
C LEU A 94 -10.90 8.27 -3.84
N PHE A 95 -10.71 9.44 -4.45
CA PHE A 95 -11.31 9.75 -5.76
C PHE A 95 -10.29 9.86 -6.90
N PHE A 96 -9.00 9.98 -6.62
CA PHE A 96 -8.00 10.13 -7.69
C PHE A 96 -8.05 8.95 -8.67
N VAL A 97 -7.98 7.71 -8.16
CA VAL A 97 -7.93 6.53 -9.02
C VAL A 97 -9.25 6.27 -9.73
N PRO A 98 -10.44 6.24 -9.06
CA PRO A 98 -11.69 6.01 -9.76
C PRO A 98 -12.01 7.11 -10.79
N VAL A 99 -11.77 8.38 -10.48
CA VAL A 99 -12.01 9.48 -11.44
C VAL A 99 -11.07 9.34 -12.64
N ALA A 100 -9.77 9.09 -12.43
CA ALA A 100 -8.83 8.86 -13.51
C ALA A 100 -9.25 7.67 -14.39
N SER A 101 -9.74 6.58 -13.78
CA SER A 101 -10.21 5.40 -14.49
C SER A 101 -11.46 5.70 -15.34
N VAL A 102 -12.45 6.42 -14.78
CA VAL A 102 -13.66 6.81 -15.53
C VAL A 102 -13.31 7.73 -16.69
N LEU A 103 -12.45 8.74 -16.48
CA LEU A 103 -12.03 9.67 -17.54
C LEU A 103 -11.27 8.93 -18.65
N ALA A 104 -10.34 8.06 -18.31
CA ALA A 104 -9.60 7.27 -19.29
C ALA A 104 -10.52 6.32 -20.06
N ALA A 105 -11.44 5.64 -19.37
CA ALA A 105 -12.43 4.77 -19.98
C ALA A 105 -13.35 5.53 -20.92
N THR A 106 -13.87 6.69 -20.49
CA THR A 106 -14.73 7.53 -21.34
C THR A 106 -14.00 8.00 -22.62
N ALA A 107 -12.71 8.29 -22.50
CA ALA A 107 -11.89 8.66 -23.67
C ALA A 107 -11.67 7.49 -24.65
N LEU A 108 -11.65 6.24 -24.16
CA LEU A 108 -11.40 5.05 -24.99
C LEU A 108 -12.67 4.41 -25.53
N VAL A 109 -13.72 4.29 -24.72
CA VAL A 109 -14.94 3.54 -25.07
C VAL A 109 -16.22 4.41 -25.09
N GLY A 110 -16.09 5.74 -25.06
CA GLY A 110 -17.22 6.67 -25.09
C GLY A 110 -17.96 6.80 -23.77
N THR A 111 -19.26 7.15 -23.82
CA THR A 111 -20.08 7.48 -22.62
C THR A 111 -20.50 6.28 -21.77
N ALA A 112 -20.29 5.06 -22.23
CA ALA A 112 -20.72 3.84 -21.57
C ALA A 112 -20.32 3.73 -20.06
N PRO A 113 -19.13 4.17 -19.58
CA PRO A 113 -18.83 4.20 -18.17
C PRO A 113 -19.69 5.18 -17.37
N LEU A 114 -20.06 6.32 -17.94
CA LEU A 114 -20.94 7.31 -17.30
C LEU A 114 -22.38 6.82 -17.22
N GLU A 115 -22.87 6.15 -18.27
CA GLU A 115 -24.18 5.48 -18.30
C GLU A 115 -24.23 4.36 -17.24
N ALA A 116 -23.19 3.51 -17.19
CA ALA A 116 -23.10 2.47 -16.16
C ALA A 116 -23.10 3.03 -14.73
N LEU A 117 -22.45 4.18 -14.49
CA LEU A 117 -22.50 4.87 -13.19
C LEU A 117 -23.91 5.39 -12.88
N GLY A 118 -24.63 5.90 -13.88
CA GLY A 118 -26.01 6.35 -13.73
C GLY A 118 -26.98 5.21 -13.46
N ASP A 119 -26.88 4.13 -14.19
CA ASP A 119 -27.80 3.00 -14.11
C ASP A 119 -27.56 2.10 -12.90
N LYS A 120 -26.30 1.91 -12.53
CA LYS A 120 -25.86 0.97 -11.48
C LYS A 120 -25.40 1.66 -10.19
N TRP A 121 -25.73 2.93 -9.97
CA TRP A 121 -25.29 3.68 -8.78
C TRP A 121 -25.53 2.98 -7.43
N PRO A 122 -26.60 2.13 -7.23
CA PRO A 122 -26.76 1.42 -5.95
C PRO A 122 -25.59 0.47 -5.63
N LEU A 123 -24.88 -0.04 -6.65
CA LEU A 123 -23.71 -0.89 -6.46
C LEU A 123 -22.53 -0.15 -5.79
N LEU A 124 -22.50 1.19 -5.85
CA LEU A 124 -21.53 1.97 -5.09
C LEU A 124 -21.64 1.72 -3.58
N PHE A 125 -22.89 1.51 -3.08
CA PHE A 125 -23.16 1.29 -1.67
C PHE A 125 -23.21 -0.19 -1.28
N THR A 126 -23.66 -1.06 -2.20
CA THR A 126 -23.85 -2.49 -1.89
C THR A 126 -22.65 -3.36 -2.23
N VAL A 127 -21.77 -2.91 -3.10
CA VAL A 127 -20.57 -3.66 -3.53
C VAL A 127 -19.29 -2.88 -3.26
N VAL A 128 -19.18 -1.65 -3.80
CA VAL A 128 -17.91 -0.88 -3.78
C VAL A 128 -17.57 -0.43 -2.36
N LEU A 129 -18.51 0.16 -1.63
CA LEU A 129 -18.27 0.65 -0.27
C LEU A 129 -17.95 -0.48 0.73
N PRO A 130 -18.68 -1.59 0.80
CA PRO A 130 -18.32 -2.73 1.66
C PRO A 130 -16.94 -3.28 1.34
N TYR A 131 -16.58 -3.43 0.07
CA TYR A 131 -15.25 -3.88 -0.34
C TYR A 131 -14.16 -2.87 0.08
N LEU A 132 -14.40 -1.57 -0.10
CA LEU A 132 -13.46 -0.51 0.33
C LEU A 132 -13.20 -0.59 1.85
N LEU A 133 -14.24 -0.78 2.65
CA LEU A 133 -14.10 -0.90 4.10
C LEU A 133 -13.31 -2.15 4.49
N LEU A 134 -13.58 -3.29 3.87
CA LEU A 134 -12.81 -4.51 4.09
C LEU A 134 -11.35 -4.36 3.63
N ALA A 135 -11.16 -3.81 2.43
CA ALA A 135 -9.84 -3.54 1.87
C ALA A 135 -9.02 -2.57 2.73
N LEU A 136 -9.66 -1.62 3.42
CA LEU A 136 -8.98 -0.68 4.31
C LEU A 136 -8.24 -1.40 5.44
N PHE A 137 -8.85 -2.40 6.08
CA PHE A 137 -8.19 -3.17 7.14
C PHE A 137 -6.95 -3.90 6.63
N SER A 138 -7.08 -4.61 5.53
CA SER A 138 -5.99 -5.37 4.91
C SER A 138 -4.86 -4.44 4.44
N ASN A 139 -5.19 -3.36 3.73
CA ASN A 139 -4.18 -2.47 3.17
C ASN A 139 -3.53 -1.57 4.24
N LEU A 140 -4.28 -1.16 5.26
CA LEU A 140 -3.70 -0.46 6.42
C LEU A 140 -2.65 -1.34 7.11
N ALA A 141 -2.95 -2.62 7.33
CA ALA A 141 -2.01 -3.56 7.92
C ALA A 141 -0.75 -3.72 7.05
N LYS A 142 -0.89 -3.83 5.72
CA LYS A 142 0.26 -3.82 4.80
C LYS A 142 1.09 -2.55 4.94
N GLU A 143 0.46 -1.40 4.93
CA GLU A 143 1.17 -0.12 4.94
C GLU A 143 1.83 0.22 6.28
N ILE A 144 1.41 -0.38 7.40
CA ILE A 144 2.16 -0.32 8.67
C ILE A 144 3.59 -0.83 8.49
N GLY A 145 3.75 -1.98 7.82
CA GLY A 145 5.07 -2.56 7.57
C GLY A 145 5.82 -1.86 6.44
N TRP A 146 5.21 -1.79 5.26
CA TRP A 146 5.90 -1.35 4.05
C TRP A 146 6.18 0.16 4.04
N THR A 147 5.23 0.98 4.46
CA THR A 147 5.39 2.44 4.50
C THR A 147 5.77 2.92 5.90
N GLY A 148 5.02 2.52 6.93
CA GLY A 148 5.22 3.00 8.29
C GLY A 148 6.55 2.59 8.91
N PHE A 149 7.09 1.44 8.55
CA PHE A 149 8.40 0.97 9.02
C PHE A 149 9.48 1.04 7.93
N LEU A 150 9.32 0.30 6.82
CA LEU A 150 10.41 0.08 5.86
C LEU A 150 10.74 1.35 5.08
N PHE A 151 9.74 1.95 4.41
CA PHE A 151 9.94 3.18 3.65
C PHE A 151 10.41 4.34 4.53
N ASP A 152 9.75 4.56 5.66
CA ASP A 152 10.09 5.61 6.62
C ASP A 152 11.55 5.52 7.09
N ARG A 153 12.06 4.30 7.31
CA ARG A 153 13.45 4.08 7.69
C ARG A 153 14.41 4.28 6.53
N LEU A 154 14.04 3.88 5.31
CA LEU A 154 14.91 4.00 4.15
C LEU A 154 15.03 5.45 3.66
N GLN A 155 13.97 6.26 3.71
CA GLN A 155 14.03 7.67 3.31
C GLN A 155 14.91 8.54 4.24
N ASN A 156 15.27 8.06 5.44
CA ASN A 156 16.27 8.70 6.28
C ASN A 156 17.73 8.52 5.78
N ARG A 157 17.94 7.59 4.83
CA ARG A 157 19.27 7.28 4.27
C ARG A 157 19.39 7.53 2.78
N TYR A 158 18.27 7.47 2.07
CA TYR A 158 18.20 7.60 0.62
C TYR A 158 17.17 8.65 0.24
N ALA A 159 17.34 9.29 -0.91
CA ALA A 159 16.29 10.15 -1.46
C ALA A 159 14.97 9.35 -1.57
N PRO A 160 13.80 9.96 -1.32
CA PRO A 160 12.52 9.25 -1.24
C PRO A 160 12.18 8.43 -2.47
N LEU A 161 12.48 8.91 -3.67
CA LEU A 161 12.31 8.13 -4.90
C LEU A 161 13.15 6.85 -4.87
N LYS A 162 14.44 6.94 -4.48
CA LYS A 162 15.30 5.78 -4.33
C LYS A 162 14.81 4.83 -3.24
N ALA A 163 14.32 5.38 -2.12
CA ALA A 163 13.70 4.57 -1.06
C ALA A 163 12.47 3.82 -1.56
N SER A 164 11.62 4.48 -2.39
CA SER A 164 10.45 3.84 -3.02
C SER A 164 10.85 2.68 -3.93
N LEU A 165 11.91 2.85 -4.74
CA LEU A 165 12.47 1.79 -5.58
C LEU A 165 12.98 0.61 -4.75
N ILE A 166 13.69 0.89 -3.65
CA ILE A 166 14.19 -0.18 -2.76
C ILE A 166 13.04 -0.93 -2.09
N VAL A 167 11.98 -0.24 -1.68
CA VAL A 167 10.78 -0.88 -1.10
C VAL A 167 10.01 -1.69 -2.13
N TRP A 168 9.93 -1.17 -3.37
CA TRP A 168 9.16 -1.80 -4.44
C TRP A 168 9.59 -3.23 -4.72
N VAL A 169 10.89 -3.51 -4.80
CA VAL A 169 11.39 -4.86 -5.12
C VAL A 169 10.88 -5.93 -4.14
N PRO A 170 11.14 -5.84 -2.83
CA PRO A 170 10.62 -6.83 -1.90
C PRO A 170 9.08 -6.78 -1.80
N TRP A 171 8.45 -5.61 -1.97
CA TRP A 171 7.00 -5.52 -1.95
C TRP A 171 6.34 -6.20 -3.16
N ALA A 172 6.92 -6.10 -4.35
CA ALA A 172 6.47 -6.82 -5.54
C ALA A 172 6.61 -8.34 -5.35
N LEU A 173 7.76 -8.80 -4.88
CA LEU A 173 8.00 -10.22 -4.60
C LEU A 173 7.08 -10.79 -3.51
N PHE A 174 6.61 -9.96 -2.59
CA PHE A 174 5.65 -10.36 -1.56
C PHE A 174 4.31 -10.86 -2.16
N HIS A 175 3.93 -10.43 -3.36
CA HIS A 175 2.71 -10.87 -4.04
C HIS A 175 2.88 -12.22 -4.78
N LEU A 176 4.11 -12.70 -4.94
CA LEU A 176 4.39 -13.90 -5.72
C LEU A 176 3.61 -15.17 -5.25
N PRO A 177 3.45 -15.45 -3.95
CA PRO A 177 2.62 -16.57 -3.50
C PRO A 177 1.15 -16.44 -3.91
N GLY A 178 0.58 -15.23 -3.86
CA GLY A 178 -0.78 -14.95 -4.32
C GLY A 178 -0.93 -15.12 -5.83
N PHE A 179 0.01 -14.62 -6.61
CA PHE A 179 0.03 -14.84 -8.07
C PHE A 179 0.18 -16.32 -8.43
N TYR A 180 0.97 -17.08 -7.66
CA TYR A 180 1.06 -18.52 -7.82
C TYR A 180 -0.27 -19.20 -7.47
N GLU A 181 -0.94 -18.75 -6.43
CA GLU A 181 -2.27 -19.26 -6.04
C GLU A 181 -3.31 -18.99 -7.14
N GLU A 182 -3.27 -17.81 -7.76
CA GLU A 182 -4.18 -17.41 -8.83
C GLU A 182 -3.96 -18.21 -10.13
N THR A 183 -2.70 -18.40 -10.54
CA THR A 183 -2.36 -19.04 -11.83
C THR A 183 -2.11 -20.54 -11.75
N GLY A 184 -1.90 -21.09 -10.55
CA GLY A 184 -1.55 -22.51 -10.33
C GLY A 184 -0.15 -22.88 -10.84
N SER A 185 0.65 -21.96 -11.37
CA SER A 185 1.94 -22.25 -11.99
C SER A 185 2.99 -21.15 -11.75
N ALA A 186 4.26 -21.56 -11.67
CA ALA A 186 5.37 -20.61 -11.54
C ALA A 186 5.54 -19.70 -12.77
N PRO A 187 5.43 -20.17 -14.02
CA PRO A 187 5.44 -19.28 -15.18
C PRO A 187 4.32 -18.25 -15.18
N GLY A 188 3.10 -18.66 -14.82
CA GLY A 188 1.95 -17.74 -14.70
C GLY A 188 2.16 -16.70 -13.62
N ALA A 189 2.65 -17.09 -12.44
CA ALA A 189 2.97 -16.17 -11.35
C ALA A 189 4.05 -15.15 -11.74
N LEU A 190 5.08 -15.57 -12.47
CA LEU A 190 6.13 -14.67 -12.97
C LEU A 190 5.61 -13.73 -14.05
N LEU A 191 4.69 -14.19 -14.92
CA LEU A 191 4.03 -13.34 -15.90
C LEU A 191 3.22 -12.24 -15.20
N LEU A 192 2.38 -12.60 -14.22
CA LEU A 192 1.62 -11.62 -13.44
C LEU A 192 2.55 -10.65 -12.71
N LEU A 193 3.62 -11.14 -12.08
CA LEU A 193 4.61 -10.28 -11.45
C LEU A 193 5.18 -9.25 -12.45
N GLY A 194 5.51 -9.66 -13.66
CA GLY A 194 6.00 -8.78 -14.73
C GLY A 194 4.97 -7.73 -15.15
N LEU A 195 3.72 -8.14 -15.39
CA LEU A 195 2.62 -7.24 -15.78
C LEU A 195 2.34 -6.17 -14.73
N PHE A 196 2.34 -6.55 -13.45
CA PHE A 196 2.07 -5.63 -12.35
C PHE A 196 3.29 -4.88 -11.82
N ALA A 197 4.51 -5.19 -12.28
CA ALA A 197 5.74 -4.58 -11.78
C ALA A 197 5.75 -3.05 -11.90
N ILE A 198 5.45 -2.51 -13.08
CA ILE A 198 5.43 -1.05 -13.33
C ILE A 198 4.29 -0.35 -12.57
N PRO A 199 3.03 -0.80 -12.66
CA PRO A 199 1.95 -0.24 -11.85
C PRO A 199 2.25 -0.22 -10.35
N GLN A 200 2.82 -1.28 -9.83
CA GLN A 200 3.22 -1.38 -8.43
C GLN A 200 4.31 -0.37 -8.05
N LEU A 201 5.32 -0.17 -8.92
CA LEU A 201 6.34 0.84 -8.72
C LEU A 201 5.73 2.25 -8.66
N CYS A 202 4.87 2.57 -9.63
CA CYS A 202 4.20 3.86 -9.70
C CYS A 202 3.31 4.10 -8.47
N SER A 203 2.58 3.08 -8.03
CA SER A 203 1.82 3.13 -6.77
C SER A 203 2.72 3.42 -5.56
N ARG A 204 3.91 2.80 -5.46
CA ARG A 204 4.88 3.09 -4.38
C ARG A 204 5.36 4.53 -4.38
N VAL A 205 5.56 5.14 -5.55
CA VAL A 205 5.93 6.56 -5.67
C VAL A 205 4.80 7.47 -5.16
N LEU A 206 3.54 7.19 -5.55
CA LEU A 206 2.37 7.95 -5.09
C LEU A 206 2.16 7.81 -3.58
N VAL A 207 2.27 6.60 -3.06
CA VAL A 207 2.19 6.31 -1.62
C VAL A 207 3.26 7.07 -0.84
N ALA A 208 4.50 7.06 -1.30
CA ALA A 208 5.59 7.77 -0.66
C ALA A 208 5.35 9.30 -0.63
N TRP A 209 4.90 9.85 -1.76
CA TRP A 209 4.54 11.26 -1.86
C TRP A 209 3.37 11.63 -0.94
N LEU A 210 2.31 10.83 -0.92
CA LEU A 210 1.15 11.03 -0.04
C LEU A 210 1.55 10.98 1.43
N TYR A 211 2.36 9.98 1.82
CA TYR A 211 2.90 9.84 3.16
C TYR A 211 3.64 11.08 3.63
N ASN A 212 4.51 11.63 2.79
CA ASN A 212 5.30 12.81 3.11
C ASN A 212 4.44 14.08 3.22
N ASN A 213 3.38 14.20 2.41
CA ASN A 213 2.48 15.37 2.43
C ASN A 213 1.41 15.31 3.52
N THR A 214 1.23 14.18 4.17
CA THR A 214 0.20 13.96 5.20
C THR A 214 0.78 13.80 6.59
N ASN A 215 1.94 14.40 6.82
CA ASN A 215 2.66 14.34 8.09
C ASN A 215 2.89 12.87 8.53
N ARG A 216 3.29 12.01 7.60
CA ARG A 216 3.56 10.58 7.82
C ARG A 216 2.32 9.77 8.25
N SER A 217 1.14 10.08 7.71
CA SER A 217 -0.10 9.35 7.97
C SER A 217 -0.09 7.99 7.26
N VAL A 218 0.07 6.92 8.02
CA VAL A 218 -0.09 5.54 7.51
C VAL A 218 -1.57 5.26 7.22
N PHE A 219 -2.48 5.83 8.02
CA PHE A 219 -3.92 5.70 7.80
C PHE A 219 -4.33 6.14 6.40
N LEU A 220 -3.89 7.33 5.99
CA LEU A 220 -4.28 7.89 4.68
C LEU A 220 -3.65 7.12 3.52
N VAL A 221 -2.42 6.63 3.71
CA VAL A 221 -1.78 5.74 2.75
C VAL A 221 -2.54 4.41 2.62
N GLY A 222 -2.97 3.82 3.74
CA GLY A 222 -3.81 2.62 3.74
C GLY A 222 -5.15 2.85 3.04
N LEU A 223 -5.76 4.03 3.24
CA LEU A 223 -7.00 4.42 2.57
C LEU A 223 -6.81 4.58 1.05
N PHE A 224 -5.74 5.23 0.61
CA PHE A 224 -5.39 5.33 -0.82
C PHE A 224 -5.18 3.95 -1.45
N HIS A 225 -4.45 3.08 -0.77
CA HIS A 225 -4.20 1.71 -1.24
C HIS A 225 -5.50 0.88 -1.30
N ALA A 226 -6.39 1.05 -0.32
CA ALA A 226 -7.71 0.42 -0.35
C ALA A 226 -8.57 0.93 -1.51
N ALA A 227 -8.61 2.25 -1.73
CA ALA A 227 -9.32 2.85 -2.86
C ALA A 227 -8.76 2.40 -4.21
N PHE A 228 -7.43 2.27 -4.31
CA PHE A 228 -6.77 1.69 -5.48
C PHE A 228 -7.26 0.27 -5.76
N ASN A 229 -7.17 -0.64 -4.78
CA ASN A 229 -7.61 -2.03 -4.93
C ASN A 229 -9.11 -2.13 -5.21
N THR A 230 -9.93 -1.26 -4.60
CA THR A 230 -11.37 -1.20 -4.85
C THR A 230 -11.67 -0.76 -6.29
N THR A 231 -10.92 0.20 -6.79
CA THR A 231 -11.10 0.68 -8.17
C THR A 231 -10.66 -0.36 -9.18
N THR A 232 -9.50 -0.97 -9.00
CA THR A 232 -8.97 -1.99 -9.92
C THR A 232 -9.70 -3.34 -9.82
N GLY A 233 -10.48 -3.54 -8.77
CA GLY A 233 -11.31 -4.72 -8.56
C GLY A 233 -12.79 -4.47 -8.88
N PRO A 234 -13.66 -4.41 -7.87
CA PRO A 234 -15.12 -4.36 -8.07
C PRO A 234 -15.59 -3.13 -8.83
N PHE A 235 -14.99 -1.94 -8.61
CA PHE A 235 -15.43 -0.73 -9.33
C PHE A 235 -15.27 -0.88 -10.84
N THR A 236 -14.09 -1.29 -11.31
CA THR A 236 -13.84 -1.49 -12.74
C THR A 236 -14.76 -2.56 -13.32
N ARG A 237 -14.96 -3.67 -12.60
CA ARG A 237 -15.84 -4.76 -13.06
C ARG A 237 -17.27 -4.29 -13.28
N GLU A 238 -17.80 -3.45 -12.43
CA GLU A 238 -19.20 -3.03 -12.46
C GLU A 238 -19.44 -1.81 -13.37
N PHE A 239 -18.47 -0.88 -13.44
CA PHE A 239 -18.69 0.44 -14.03
C PHE A 239 -17.84 0.75 -15.27
N ILE A 240 -16.86 -0.12 -15.62
CA ILE A 240 -16.02 0.08 -16.80
C ILE A 240 -16.32 -1.03 -17.82
N PRO A 241 -17.31 -0.84 -18.71
CA PRO A 241 -17.67 -1.82 -19.74
C PRO A 241 -16.66 -1.77 -20.89
N ALA A 242 -15.50 -2.40 -20.69
CA ALA A 242 -14.40 -2.47 -21.63
C ALA A 242 -13.82 -3.89 -21.66
N THR A 243 -13.01 -4.20 -22.68
CA THR A 243 -12.28 -5.47 -22.72
C THR A 243 -11.30 -5.57 -21.52
N ALA A 244 -10.87 -6.77 -21.18
CA ALA A 244 -9.90 -6.96 -20.09
C ALA A 244 -8.58 -6.23 -20.37
N GLU A 245 -8.17 -6.15 -21.64
CA GLU A 245 -6.98 -5.44 -22.09
C GLU A 245 -7.14 -3.93 -21.91
N ASP A 246 -8.26 -3.36 -22.35
CA ASP A 246 -8.56 -1.94 -22.15
C ASP A 246 -8.70 -1.58 -20.70
N GLN A 247 -9.37 -2.41 -19.89
CA GLN A 247 -9.47 -2.23 -18.44
C GLN A 247 -8.09 -2.17 -17.77
N PHE A 248 -7.16 -3.03 -18.19
CA PHE A 248 -5.79 -3.00 -17.70
C PHE A 248 -5.09 -1.68 -18.05
N LEU A 249 -5.17 -1.24 -19.30
CA LEU A 249 -4.58 0.03 -19.76
C LEU A 249 -5.18 1.25 -19.04
N ILE A 250 -6.50 1.26 -18.86
CA ILE A 250 -7.23 2.31 -18.11
C ILE A 250 -6.73 2.40 -16.66
N GLN A 251 -6.58 1.26 -15.99
CA GLN A 251 -6.17 1.21 -14.59
C GLN A 251 -4.75 1.70 -14.36
N ILE A 252 -3.82 1.37 -15.27
CA ILE A 252 -2.40 1.68 -15.07
C ILE A 252 -1.99 3.04 -15.61
N GLY A 253 -2.65 3.52 -16.67
CA GLY A 253 -2.23 4.74 -17.39
C GLY A 253 -2.23 5.98 -16.50
N GLY A 254 -3.31 6.24 -15.77
CA GLY A 254 -3.42 7.39 -14.88
C GLY A 254 -2.41 7.37 -13.73
N ILE A 255 -2.11 6.18 -13.20
CA ILE A 255 -1.15 6.00 -12.10
C ILE A 255 0.28 6.23 -12.58
N ILE A 256 0.64 5.73 -13.76
CA ILE A 256 1.96 5.93 -14.36
C ILE A 256 2.19 7.42 -14.63
N ILE A 257 1.24 8.09 -15.28
CA ILE A 257 1.33 9.53 -15.57
C ILE A 257 1.48 10.33 -14.27
N ALA A 258 0.64 10.08 -13.27
CA ALA A 258 0.71 10.78 -12.00
C ALA A 258 2.03 10.55 -11.25
N ALA A 259 2.53 9.32 -11.22
CA ALA A 259 3.80 8.99 -10.58
C ALA A 259 4.98 9.69 -11.27
N ILE A 260 5.01 9.71 -12.60
CA ILE A 260 6.04 10.41 -13.38
C ILE A 260 5.97 11.92 -13.12
N LEU A 261 4.79 12.53 -13.20
CA LEU A 261 4.61 13.95 -12.94
C LEU A 261 5.07 14.33 -11.54
N ILE A 262 4.67 13.58 -10.52
CA ILE A 262 5.09 13.82 -9.14
C ILE A 262 6.61 13.65 -8.98
N ALA A 263 7.19 12.61 -9.54
CA ALA A 263 8.63 12.38 -9.47
C ALA A 263 9.41 13.53 -10.14
N VAL A 264 8.97 14.02 -11.31
CA VAL A 264 9.59 15.12 -12.03
C VAL A 264 9.41 16.45 -11.28
N ILE A 265 8.18 16.82 -10.93
CA ILE A 265 7.88 18.10 -10.25
C ILE A 265 8.62 18.19 -8.91
N THR A 266 8.70 17.11 -8.17
CA THR A 266 9.40 17.07 -6.87
C THR A 266 10.89 16.77 -7.01
N ARG A 267 11.41 16.60 -8.23
CA ARG A 267 12.80 16.19 -8.50
C ARG A 267 13.19 14.94 -7.69
N GLY A 268 12.28 13.97 -7.56
CA GLY A 268 12.47 12.76 -6.78
C GLY A 268 12.46 12.92 -5.25
N ARG A 269 12.28 14.13 -4.74
CA ARG A 269 12.19 14.40 -3.29
C ARG A 269 10.86 13.99 -2.67
N LEU A 270 9.83 13.79 -3.49
CA LEU A 270 8.47 13.40 -3.08
C LEU A 270 7.97 14.20 -1.85
N SER A 271 8.24 15.51 -1.84
CA SER A 271 7.92 16.45 -0.74
C SER A 271 8.54 16.08 0.62
N TYR A 272 9.59 15.28 0.65
CA TYR A 272 10.29 14.97 1.89
C TYR A 272 11.16 16.15 2.34
N GLY A 273 10.91 16.63 3.56
CA GLY A 273 11.81 17.55 4.29
C GLY A 273 12.43 16.82 5.48
N PRO A 274 13.73 16.99 5.78
CA PRO A 274 14.34 16.47 6.99
C PRO A 274 13.60 16.94 8.25
N VAL A 275 13.58 16.15 9.31
CA VAL A 275 12.81 16.43 10.54
C VAL A 275 13.17 17.78 11.19
N ALA A 276 14.37 18.31 10.96
CA ALA A 276 14.78 19.64 11.39
C ALA A 276 13.95 20.76 10.74
N ASP A 277 13.65 20.63 9.45
CA ASP A 277 12.88 21.63 8.67
C ASP A 277 11.37 21.62 9.01
N GLN A 278 10.87 20.54 9.60
CA GLN A 278 9.45 20.44 9.97
C GLN A 278 9.11 21.19 11.26
N ARG A 279 10.09 21.60 12.06
CA ARG A 279 9.90 22.41 13.28
C ARG A 279 9.72 23.90 13.01
N GLU A 280 10.10 24.37 11.82
CA GLU A 280 10.05 25.79 11.42
C GLU A 280 8.83 26.16 10.56
N GLN A 281 7.84 25.26 10.38
CA GLN A 281 6.60 25.69 9.72
C GLN A 281 5.84 26.68 10.60
N PRO A 282 5.52 27.90 10.10
CA PRO A 282 4.89 28.94 10.91
C PRO A 282 3.48 28.52 11.32
N GLY A 283 3.31 28.27 12.60
CA GLY A 283 2.03 27.87 13.23
C GLY A 283 2.16 27.26 14.62
N THR A 284 3.37 26.98 15.11
CA THR A 284 3.56 26.51 16.47
C THR A 284 3.90 27.67 17.39
N ILE A 285 2.86 28.18 18.06
CA ILE A 285 2.99 29.20 19.13
C ILE A 285 3.90 28.60 20.22
N THR A 286 5.15 29.03 20.26
CA THR A 286 6.02 28.84 21.41
C THR A 286 5.48 29.68 22.57
N ARG A 287 4.72 29.09 23.49
CA ARG A 287 4.54 29.66 24.82
C ARG A 287 5.91 29.74 25.49
N ARG A 288 6.53 30.90 25.44
CA ARG A 288 7.61 31.25 26.37
C ARG A 288 7.07 31.15 27.79
N VAL A 289 7.47 30.12 28.53
CA VAL A 289 7.38 30.14 29.98
C VAL A 289 8.44 31.13 30.42
N ARG A 290 8.03 32.31 30.88
CA ARG A 290 8.86 33.23 31.66
C ARG A 290 8.97 32.63 33.06
N SER A 291 10.20 32.53 33.49
CA SER A 291 10.69 32.29 34.85
C SER A 291 10.01 33.13 35.90
#